data_394eacea848b10e8f7723426e60d55a4
#
_entry.id   394eacea848b10e8f7723426e60d55a4
#
_cell.length_a   1.000
_cell.length_b   1.000
_cell.length_c   1.000
_cell.angle_alpha   90.00
_cell.angle_beta   90.00
_cell.angle_gamma   90.00
#
_symmetry.space_group_name_H-M   'P 1'
#
loop_
_entity.id
_entity.type
_entity.pdbx_description
1 polymer ?
#
loop_
_entity_poly.entity_id
_entity_poly.type
_entity_poly.pdbx_seq_one_letter_code
_entity_poly.pdbx_strand_id
1 'polypeptide(L)'
;MDVTHIPASGKLSFVHVTVDTFSHVIIAFARSGEATRDIIQHLFQCFSQIGLPEQIKTDNAPAYTSAAFKRFCQQFSIVHSTGIPYNPQSQAIVERAHQTLKSQIAKLRQGEFKYSSPYHVLNHALFVINHLNVDTRTDCNDETLDS
;
A
#
# COMPACT_ATOMS: atom_id res chain seq x y z
N MET A 1 -1.89 -0.17 -6.16
CA MET A 1 -2.73 -0.66 -5.04
C MET A 1 -2.90 -2.16 -5.14
N ASP A 2 -2.84 -2.86 -4.02
CA ASP A 2 -2.98 -4.31 -3.98
C ASP A 2 -3.39 -4.76 -2.58
N VAL A 3 -3.89 -6.00 -2.48
CA VAL A 3 -4.21 -6.63 -1.19
C VAL A 3 -3.25 -7.80 -0.99
N THR A 4 -2.60 -7.83 0.16
CA THR A 4 -1.73 -8.93 0.53
C THR A 4 -2.28 -9.65 1.77
N HIS A 5 -2.01 -10.94 1.85
CA HIS A 5 -2.43 -11.77 2.97
C HIS A 5 -1.26 -12.01 3.91
N ILE A 6 -1.46 -11.68 5.20
CA ILE A 6 -0.46 -11.91 6.23
C ILE A 6 -1.07 -12.85 7.28
N PRO A 7 -0.77 -14.16 7.22
CA PRO A 7 -1.45 -15.16 8.06
C PRO A 7 -1.28 -14.94 9.57
N ALA A 8 -0.19 -14.31 9.99
CA ALA A 8 0.10 -14.11 11.41
C ALA A 8 -0.79 -13.05 12.08
N SER A 9 -1.68 -12.41 11.35
CA SER A 9 -2.48 -11.29 11.84
C SER A 9 -3.89 -11.68 12.30
N GLY A 10 -4.21 -12.97 12.41
CA GLY A 10 -5.50 -13.45 12.90
C GLY A 10 -6.66 -13.02 12.00
N LYS A 11 -7.72 -12.45 12.59
CA LYS A 11 -8.90 -11.99 11.83
C LYS A 11 -8.61 -10.82 10.88
N LEU A 12 -7.50 -10.12 11.08
CA LEU A 12 -7.08 -8.99 10.26
C LEU A 12 -5.95 -9.41 9.31
N SER A 13 -6.19 -10.50 8.58
CA SER A 13 -5.19 -11.12 7.72
C SER A 13 -5.02 -10.46 6.36
N PHE A 14 -5.96 -9.60 5.95
CA PHE A 14 -5.89 -8.91 4.67
C PHE A 14 -5.32 -7.52 4.88
N VAL A 15 -4.16 -7.26 4.30
CA VAL A 15 -3.54 -5.94 4.35
C VAL A 15 -3.71 -5.28 2.99
N HIS A 16 -4.48 -4.20 2.97
CA HIS A 16 -4.68 -3.38 1.79
C HIS A 16 -3.55 -2.38 1.70
N VAL A 17 -2.82 -2.40 0.61
CA VAL A 17 -1.61 -1.59 0.42
C VAL A 17 -1.77 -0.69 -0.78
N THR A 18 -1.50 0.58 -0.58
CA THR A 18 -1.44 1.58 -1.65
C THR A 18 -0.09 2.27 -1.59
N VAL A 19 0.54 2.43 -2.75
CA VAL A 19 1.80 3.15 -2.88
C VAL A 19 1.56 4.36 -3.76
N ASP A 20 1.95 5.54 -3.27
CA ASP A 20 2.03 6.72 -4.10
C ASP A 20 3.31 6.64 -4.94
N THR A 21 3.16 6.48 -6.24
CA THR A 21 4.30 6.28 -7.14
C THR A 21 5.18 7.53 -7.29
N PHE A 22 4.70 8.69 -6.90
CA PHE A 22 5.47 9.91 -6.90
C PHE A 22 6.35 10.05 -5.64
N SER A 23 5.73 9.97 -4.47
CA SER A 23 6.43 10.14 -3.18
C SER A 23 7.00 8.85 -2.62
N HIS A 24 6.57 7.69 -3.13
CA HIS A 24 6.88 6.35 -2.62
C HIS A 24 6.34 6.07 -1.22
N VAL A 25 5.44 6.91 -0.71
CA VAL A 25 4.78 6.69 0.57
C VAL A 25 3.88 5.46 0.47
N ILE A 26 3.97 4.59 1.46
CA ILE A 26 3.16 3.39 1.57
C ILE A 26 2.04 3.64 2.58
N ILE A 27 0.81 3.41 2.16
CA ILE A 27 -0.36 3.45 3.04
C ILE A 27 -0.93 2.05 3.07
N ALA A 28 -1.06 1.49 4.27
CA ALA A 28 -1.57 0.14 4.42
C ALA A 28 -2.45 0.04 5.65
N PHE A 29 -3.53 -0.75 5.53
CA PHE A 29 -4.44 -1.03 6.63
C PHE A 29 -4.79 -2.51 6.64
N ALA A 30 -4.77 -3.10 7.85
CA ALA A 30 -5.22 -4.47 8.05
C ALA A 30 -6.75 -4.50 8.16
N ARG A 31 -7.37 -5.42 7.45
CA ARG A 31 -8.82 -5.61 7.46
C ARG A 31 -9.15 -7.10 7.51
N SER A 32 -10.41 -7.40 7.83
CA SER A 32 -10.90 -8.77 7.88
C SER A 32 -11.33 -9.32 6.52
N GLY A 33 -11.37 -8.50 5.48
CA GLY A 33 -11.82 -8.90 4.16
C GLY A 33 -11.12 -8.16 3.02
N GLU A 34 -11.39 -8.62 1.81
CA GLU A 34 -10.86 -8.04 0.58
C GLU A 34 -11.98 -7.68 -0.42
N ALA A 35 -13.21 -7.53 0.07
CA ALA A 35 -14.35 -7.15 -0.77
C ALA A 35 -14.21 -5.69 -1.24
N THR A 36 -15.00 -5.33 -2.26
CA THR A 36 -15.02 -3.96 -2.78
C THR A 36 -15.26 -2.93 -1.69
N ARG A 37 -16.13 -3.24 -0.74
CA ARG A 37 -16.42 -2.38 0.41
C ARG A 37 -15.15 -2.07 1.22
N ASP A 38 -14.33 -3.08 1.47
CA ASP A 38 -13.09 -2.92 2.23
C ASP A 38 -12.08 -2.06 1.47
N ILE A 39 -12.01 -2.26 0.16
CA ILE A 39 -11.14 -1.48 -0.72
C ILE A 39 -11.55 -0.01 -0.75
N ILE A 40 -12.84 0.28 -0.86
CA ILE A 40 -13.35 1.65 -0.87
C ILE A 40 -13.04 2.35 0.46
N GLN A 41 -13.24 1.67 1.59
CA GLN A 41 -12.89 2.22 2.91
C GLN A 41 -11.39 2.52 3.02
N HIS A 42 -10.55 1.63 2.49
CA HIS A 42 -9.11 1.86 2.45
C HIS A 42 -8.77 3.09 1.59
N LEU A 43 -9.40 3.23 0.43
CA LEU A 43 -9.15 4.37 -0.44
C LEU A 43 -9.56 5.70 0.19
N PHE A 44 -10.67 5.74 0.93
CA PHE A 44 -11.03 6.97 1.67
C PHE A 44 -9.98 7.34 2.71
N GLN A 45 -9.37 6.35 3.36
CA GLN A 45 -8.25 6.61 4.27
C GLN A 45 -7.04 7.17 3.52
N CYS A 46 -6.74 6.63 2.33
CA CYS A 46 -5.67 7.16 1.48
C CYS A 46 -5.97 8.60 1.05
N PHE A 47 -7.20 8.88 0.63
CA PHE A 47 -7.59 10.22 0.18
C PHE A 47 -7.49 11.24 1.32
N SER A 48 -7.78 10.83 2.55
CA SER A 48 -7.66 11.71 3.71
C SER A 48 -6.22 12.07 4.05
N GLN A 49 -5.26 11.23 3.65
CA GLN A 49 -3.85 11.42 3.97
C GLN A 49 -3.06 12.07 2.84
N ILE A 50 -3.31 11.66 1.60
CA ILE A 50 -2.52 12.11 0.44
C ILE A 50 -3.36 12.78 -0.65
N GLY A 51 -4.66 12.93 -0.43
CA GLY A 51 -5.54 13.56 -1.41
C GLY A 51 -6.06 12.60 -2.47
N LEU A 52 -6.86 13.14 -3.38
CA LEU A 52 -7.52 12.38 -4.44
C LEU A 52 -6.54 12.12 -5.59
N PRO A 53 -6.33 10.87 -5.99
CA PRO A 53 -5.44 10.57 -7.11
C PRO A 53 -6.14 10.80 -8.46
N GLU A 54 -5.34 11.04 -9.48
CA GLU A 54 -5.84 11.09 -10.85
C GLU A 54 -6.07 9.69 -11.42
N GLN A 55 -5.23 8.75 -11.04
CA GLN A 55 -5.25 7.39 -11.55
C GLN A 55 -4.93 6.37 -10.45
N ILE A 56 -5.64 5.26 -10.48
CA ILE A 56 -5.37 4.10 -9.62
C ILE A 56 -5.05 2.90 -10.52
N LYS A 57 -3.96 2.22 -10.22
CA LYS A 57 -3.59 0.96 -10.87
C LYS A 57 -3.76 -0.19 -9.90
N THR A 58 -4.44 -1.24 -10.36
CA THR A 58 -4.67 -2.47 -9.58
C THR A 58 -4.45 -3.70 -10.45
N ASP A 59 -4.49 -4.88 -9.84
CA ASP A 59 -4.61 -6.12 -10.58
C ASP A 59 -6.06 -6.35 -11.03
N ASN A 60 -6.34 -7.54 -11.58
CA ASN A 60 -7.66 -7.93 -12.07
C ASN A 60 -8.48 -8.70 -11.04
N ALA A 61 -8.19 -8.57 -9.75
CA ALA A 61 -8.97 -9.23 -8.72
C ALA A 61 -10.46 -8.83 -8.79
N PRO A 62 -11.38 -9.74 -8.44
CA PRO A 62 -12.82 -9.48 -8.60
C PRO A 62 -13.30 -8.21 -7.91
N ALA A 63 -12.72 -7.85 -6.79
CA ALA A 63 -13.10 -6.64 -6.05
C ALA A 63 -12.80 -5.37 -6.84
N TYR A 64 -11.73 -5.36 -7.64
CA TYR A 64 -11.35 -4.21 -8.46
C TYR A 64 -12.08 -4.16 -9.80
N THR A 65 -12.62 -5.28 -10.27
CA THR A 65 -13.35 -5.35 -11.55
C THR A 65 -14.86 -5.27 -11.36
N SER A 66 -15.33 -5.11 -10.13
CA SER A 66 -16.75 -5.03 -9.82
C SER A 66 -17.39 -3.73 -10.34
N ALA A 67 -18.70 -3.79 -10.58
CA ALA A 67 -19.48 -2.62 -10.98
C ALA A 67 -19.45 -1.54 -9.88
N ALA A 68 -19.43 -1.93 -8.62
CA ALA A 68 -19.38 -1.00 -7.49
C ALA A 68 -18.07 -0.21 -7.48
N PHE A 69 -16.95 -0.86 -7.74
CA PHE A 69 -15.65 -0.18 -7.81
C PHE A 69 -15.58 0.77 -9.01
N LYS A 70 -16.12 0.33 -10.15
CA LYS A 70 -16.18 1.17 -11.35
C LYS A 70 -16.99 2.45 -11.10
N ARG A 71 -18.17 2.32 -10.47
CA ARG A 71 -19.00 3.48 -10.11
C ARG A 71 -18.29 4.42 -9.15
N PHE A 72 -17.57 3.86 -8.17
CA PHE A 72 -16.79 4.63 -7.22
C PHE A 72 -15.72 5.47 -7.94
N CYS A 73 -14.96 4.88 -8.84
CA CYS A 73 -13.96 5.61 -9.61
C CYS A 73 -14.57 6.69 -10.49
N GLN A 74 -15.71 6.41 -11.12
CA GLN A 74 -16.43 7.38 -11.95
C GLN A 74 -16.94 8.56 -11.11
N GLN A 75 -17.44 8.30 -9.91
CA GLN A 75 -17.95 9.33 -9.01
C GLN A 75 -16.89 10.36 -8.65
N PHE A 76 -15.65 9.93 -8.47
CA PHE A 76 -14.53 10.80 -8.11
C PHE A 76 -13.63 11.18 -9.29
N SER A 77 -14.05 10.85 -10.51
CA SER A 77 -13.27 11.12 -11.74
C SER A 77 -11.87 10.51 -11.70
N ILE A 78 -11.76 9.31 -11.14
CA ILE A 78 -10.51 8.58 -11.07
C ILE A 78 -10.40 7.64 -12.26
N VAL A 79 -9.27 7.69 -12.98
CA VAL A 79 -8.98 6.73 -14.03
C VAL A 79 -8.47 5.44 -13.40
N HIS A 80 -9.14 4.34 -13.67
CA HIS A 80 -8.76 3.02 -13.15
C HIS A 80 -8.16 2.18 -14.26
N SER A 81 -6.94 1.69 -14.04
CA SER A 81 -6.23 0.79 -14.94
C SER A 81 -5.99 -0.54 -14.26
N THR A 82 -6.27 -1.64 -14.96
CA THR A 82 -6.03 -3.00 -14.46
C THR A 82 -5.07 -3.74 -15.37
N GLY A 83 -4.27 -4.61 -14.76
CA GLY A 83 -3.56 -5.67 -15.47
C GLY A 83 -2.69 -5.21 -16.64
N ILE A 84 -1.98 -4.09 -16.51
CA ILE A 84 -1.08 -3.66 -17.57
C ILE A 84 0.23 -4.44 -17.43
N PRO A 85 0.44 -5.50 -18.23
CA PRO A 85 1.64 -6.31 -18.13
C PRO A 85 2.91 -5.62 -18.61
N TYR A 86 2.80 -4.39 -19.13
CA TYR A 86 3.89 -3.71 -19.82
C TYR A 86 4.39 -2.44 -19.14
N ASN A 87 4.12 -2.26 -17.83
CA ASN A 87 4.74 -1.15 -17.09
C ASN A 87 5.60 -1.72 -15.95
N PRO A 88 6.83 -2.18 -16.26
CA PRO A 88 7.70 -2.82 -15.26
C PRO A 88 8.09 -1.87 -14.12
N GLN A 89 8.11 -0.55 -14.36
CA GLN A 89 8.46 0.41 -13.32
C GLN A 89 7.39 0.48 -12.22
N SER A 90 6.12 0.59 -12.60
CA SER A 90 5.03 0.64 -11.63
C SER A 90 4.89 -0.65 -10.84
N GLN A 91 5.00 -1.80 -11.51
CA GLN A 91 4.99 -3.11 -10.86
C GLN A 91 6.16 -3.26 -9.89
N ALA A 92 7.37 -2.85 -10.29
CA ALA A 92 8.55 -2.94 -9.44
C ALA A 92 8.41 -2.11 -8.18
N ILE A 93 7.79 -0.92 -8.26
CA ILE A 93 7.54 -0.06 -7.10
C ILE A 93 6.61 -0.77 -6.10
N VAL A 94 5.50 -1.32 -6.60
CA VAL A 94 4.52 -2.00 -5.74
C VAL A 94 5.09 -3.28 -5.14
N GLU A 95 5.78 -4.10 -5.94
CA GLU A 95 6.41 -5.33 -5.46
C GLU A 95 7.46 -5.05 -4.38
N ARG A 96 8.29 -4.03 -4.61
CA ARG A 96 9.30 -3.63 -3.64
C ARG A 96 8.65 -3.14 -2.35
N ALA A 97 7.56 -2.38 -2.45
CA ALA A 97 6.81 -1.91 -1.28
C ALA A 97 6.26 -3.08 -0.47
N HIS A 98 5.68 -4.09 -1.14
CA HIS A 98 5.19 -5.29 -0.48
C HIS A 98 6.30 -6.06 0.23
N GLN A 99 7.44 -6.26 -0.42
CA GLN A 99 8.58 -6.94 0.15
C GLN A 99 9.14 -6.18 1.36
N THR A 100 9.28 -4.87 1.23
CA THR A 100 9.77 -4.02 2.31
C THR A 100 8.84 -4.08 3.52
N LEU A 101 7.54 -4.00 3.29
CA LEU A 101 6.54 -4.07 4.35
C LEU A 101 6.57 -5.43 5.07
N LYS A 102 6.57 -6.53 4.32
CA LYS A 102 6.62 -7.88 4.89
C LYS A 102 7.91 -8.11 5.67
N SER A 103 9.03 -7.66 5.14
CA SER A 103 10.34 -7.78 5.80
C SER A 103 10.37 -7.02 7.12
N GLN A 104 9.85 -5.79 7.13
CA GLN A 104 9.81 -4.98 8.34
C GLN A 104 8.88 -5.57 9.40
N ILE A 105 7.72 -6.07 9.00
CA ILE A 105 6.79 -6.76 9.92
C ILE A 105 7.45 -7.99 10.52
N ALA A 106 8.14 -8.79 9.71
CA ALA A 106 8.84 -9.98 10.18
C ALA A 106 9.91 -9.64 11.23
N LYS A 107 10.68 -8.58 11.00
CA LYS A 107 11.67 -8.10 11.96
C LYS A 107 11.05 -7.69 13.29
N LEU A 108 9.95 -6.96 13.25
CA LEU A 108 9.25 -6.51 14.45
C LEU A 108 8.65 -7.71 15.22
N ARG A 109 8.13 -8.70 14.50
CA ARG A 109 7.56 -9.91 15.12
C ARG A 109 8.60 -10.81 15.80
N GLN A 110 9.86 -10.72 15.40
CA GLN A 110 10.95 -11.47 16.03
C GLN A 110 11.45 -10.82 17.32
N GLY A 111 11.15 -9.53 17.53
CA GLY A 111 11.62 -8.77 18.68
C GLY A 111 10.54 -8.56 19.73
N GLU A 112 10.58 -7.38 20.34
CA GLU A 112 9.68 -6.99 21.44
C GLU A 112 8.22 -6.89 21.04
N PHE A 113 7.92 -6.81 19.74
CA PHE A 113 6.57 -6.70 19.22
C PHE A 113 5.93 -8.05 18.88
N LYS A 114 6.52 -9.16 19.34
CA LYS A 114 6.07 -10.51 19.02
C LYS A 114 4.58 -10.75 19.35
N TYR A 115 4.11 -10.16 20.43
CA TYR A 115 2.72 -10.35 20.91
C TYR A 115 1.85 -9.12 20.73
N SER A 116 2.33 -8.12 20.01
CA SER A 116 1.58 -6.89 19.77
C SER A 116 0.46 -7.11 18.75
N SER A 117 -0.56 -6.24 18.79
CA SER A 117 -1.67 -6.32 17.86
C SER A 117 -1.20 -6.09 16.42
N PRO A 118 -1.92 -6.65 15.42
CA PRO A 118 -1.59 -6.41 14.01
C PRO A 118 -1.56 -4.92 13.64
N TYR A 119 -2.47 -4.13 14.19
CA TYR A 119 -2.49 -2.68 13.94
C TYR A 119 -1.24 -1.99 14.44
N HIS A 120 -0.79 -2.35 15.64
CA HIS A 120 0.40 -1.75 16.23
C HIS A 120 1.64 -2.08 15.41
N VAL A 121 1.80 -3.35 15.04
CA VAL A 121 2.94 -3.80 14.23
C VAL A 121 2.93 -3.15 12.85
N LEU A 122 1.77 -3.10 12.21
CA LEU A 122 1.63 -2.49 10.88
C LEU A 122 1.95 -1.00 10.92
N ASN A 123 1.40 -0.27 11.87
CA ASN A 123 1.64 1.16 12.01
C ASN A 123 3.11 1.46 12.31
N HIS A 124 3.74 0.65 13.16
CA HIS A 124 5.16 0.79 13.46
C HIS A 124 6.01 0.54 12.21
N ALA A 125 5.69 -0.51 11.45
CA ALA A 125 6.39 -0.81 10.21
C ALA A 125 6.29 0.34 9.20
N LEU A 126 5.10 0.89 9.02
CA LEU A 126 4.86 2.02 8.11
C LEU A 126 5.60 3.27 8.56
N PHE A 127 5.63 3.54 9.86
CA PHE A 127 6.39 4.67 10.41
C PHE A 127 7.88 4.54 10.07
N VAL A 128 8.45 3.36 10.28
CA VAL A 128 9.86 3.11 9.95
C VAL A 128 10.13 3.27 8.45
N ILE A 129 9.29 2.67 7.62
CA ILE A 129 9.49 2.68 6.16
C ILE A 129 9.33 4.09 5.59
N ASN A 130 8.29 4.81 6.00
CA ASN A 130 7.94 6.10 5.40
C ASN A 130 8.79 7.25 5.93
N HIS A 131 9.27 7.16 7.16
CA HIS A 131 9.89 8.30 7.84
C HIS A 131 11.29 8.07 8.35
N LEU A 132 11.65 6.85 8.74
CA LEU A 132 12.98 6.55 9.32
C LEU A 132 13.99 6.04 8.29
N ASN A 133 13.52 5.44 7.19
CA ASN A 133 14.39 4.98 6.09
C ASN A 133 14.52 6.03 4.99
N VAL A 134 14.46 7.31 5.37
CA VAL A 134 14.52 8.44 4.42
C VAL A 134 15.88 8.51 3.74
N ASP A 135 16.94 8.01 4.39
CA ASP A 135 18.30 8.05 3.86
C ASP A 135 18.43 7.33 2.52
N THR A 136 17.73 6.23 2.33
CA THR A 136 17.74 5.51 1.06
C THR A 136 16.99 6.24 -0.07
N ARG A 137 16.19 7.26 0.27
CA ARG A 137 15.49 8.09 -0.72
C ARG A 137 16.26 9.36 -1.05
N THR A 138 16.98 9.90 -0.07
CA THR A 138 17.82 11.09 -0.25
C THR A 138 19.09 10.79 -1.01
N ASP A 139 19.62 9.58 -0.94
CA ASP A 139 20.80 9.19 -1.71
C ASP A 139 20.60 9.34 -3.22
N CYS A 140 19.38 9.14 -3.69
CA CYS A 140 19.03 9.38 -5.10
C CYS A 140 18.88 10.87 -5.44
N ASN A 141 18.66 11.73 -4.42
CA ASN A 141 18.50 13.17 -4.62
C ASN A 141 19.82 13.93 -4.34
N ASP A 142 20.68 13.41 -3.48
CA ASP A 142 21.95 14.05 -3.16
C ASP A 142 22.93 14.01 -4.33
N GLU A 143 22.87 12.98 -5.17
CA GLU A 143 23.68 12.93 -6.39
C GLU A 143 23.30 14.02 -7.39
N THR A 144 22.07 14.56 -7.32
CA THR A 144 21.61 15.64 -8.19
C THR A 144 21.82 17.01 -7.57
N LEU A 145 22.03 17.10 -6.26
CA LEU A 145 22.24 18.37 -5.55
C LEU A 145 23.73 18.75 -5.43
N ASP A 146 24.63 17.77 -5.43
CA ASP A 146 26.07 17.97 -5.37
C ASP A 146 26.71 18.18 -6.76
N SER A 147 25.90 18.15 -7.80
CA SER A 147 26.32 18.48 -9.16
C SER A 147 25.80 19.85 -9.58
#